data_02cfcc3556e01e85d5d7420d2534bd64
#
_entry.id   02cfcc3556e01e85d5d7420d2534bd64
#
_cell.length_a   1.000
_cell.length_b   1.000
_cell.length_c   1.000
_cell.angle_alpha   90.00
_cell.angle_beta   90.00
_cell.angle_gamma   90.00
#
_symmetry.space_group_name_H-M   'P 1'
#
loop_
_entity.id
_entity.type
_entity.pdbx_description
1 polymer ?
#
loop_
_entity_poly.entity_id
_entity_poly.type
_entity_poly.pdbx_seq_one_letter_code
_entity_poly.pdbx_strand_id
1 'polypeptide(L)'
;SEEDIVWANDYAAASGLKLVYCLCIDANLYIENKVPPIDLLLKHHCHIVLGTDSYSSNWQLSIAKEIESVRRHFPHLPEEMILQWATSSGANALKWGKDLGSFEKGKKPGLALLLPDGRSRILDQASRSFTE
;
A
#
# COMPACT_ATOMS: atom_id res chain seq x y z
N SER A 1 13.65 13.70 -4.12
CA SER A 1 14.82 13.31 -4.94
C SER A 1 15.33 11.93 -4.57
N GLU A 2 16.23 11.38 -5.36
CA GLU A 2 16.93 10.13 -5.01
C GLU A 2 17.75 10.28 -3.73
N GLU A 3 18.40 11.41 -3.58
CA GLU A 3 19.22 11.74 -2.40
C GLU A 3 18.37 11.73 -1.12
N ASP A 4 17.15 12.23 -1.16
CA ASP A 4 16.24 12.21 -0.01
C ASP A 4 15.86 10.77 0.40
N ILE A 5 15.65 9.89 -0.60
CA ILE A 5 15.35 8.47 -0.33
C ILE A 5 16.53 7.78 0.32
N VAL A 6 17.74 7.99 -0.21
CA VAL A 6 18.98 7.43 0.35
C VAL A 6 19.19 7.93 1.77
N TRP A 7 19.13 9.25 1.98
CA TRP A 7 19.27 9.85 3.29
C TRP A 7 18.25 9.30 4.30
N ALA A 8 16.97 9.21 3.92
CA ALA A 8 15.92 8.70 4.81
C ALA A 8 16.15 7.23 5.21
N ASN A 9 16.56 6.40 4.24
CA ASN A 9 16.86 4.99 4.49
C ASN A 9 18.08 4.83 5.40
N ASP A 10 19.16 5.60 5.16
CA ASP A 10 20.39 5.56 5.97
C ASP A 10 20.11 6.02 7.40
N TYR A 11 19.33 7.11 7.56
CA TYR A 11 18.91 7.60 8.87
C TYR A 11 18.09 6.55 9.64
N ALA A 12 17.11 5.93 8.96
CA ALA A 12 16.28 4.91 9.57
C ALA A 12 17.11 3.70 10.01
N ALA A 13 18.03 3.23 9.15
CA ALA A 13 18.93 2.12 9.46
C ALA A 13 19.83 2.44 10.67
N ALA A 14 20.45 3.63 10.70
CA ALA A 14 21.31 4.07 11.80
C ALA A 14 20.54 4.22 13.12
N SER A 15 19.24 4.56 13.05
CA SER A 15 18.37 4.73 14.21
C SER A 15 17.66 3.43 14.64
N GLY A 16 17.88 2.30 13.97
CA GLY A 16 17.17 1.05 14.22
C GLY A 16 15.67 1.10 13.90
N LEU A 17 15.25 2.04 13.06
CA LEU A 17 13.87 2.24 12.64
C LEU A 17 13.58 1.45 11.36
N LYS A 18 12.34 0.96 11.23
CA LYS A 18 11.84 0.38 10.00
C LYS A 18 11.03 1.45 9.25
N LEU A 19 11.60 1.98 8.18
CA LEU A 19 10.93 2.94 7.32
C LEU A 19 9.98 2.24 6.36
N VAL A 20 8.77 2.79 6.18
CA VAL A 20 7.76 2.31 5.24
C VAL A 20 7.23 3.50 4.45
N TYR A 21 7.20 3.38 3.14
CA TYR A 21 6.68 4.38 2.22
C TYR A 21 5.22 4.06 1.89
N CYS A 22 4.31 4.85 2.42
CA CYS A 22 2.89 4.74 2.08
C CYS A 22 2.59 5.59 0.84
N LEU A 23 2.27 4.94 -0.26
CA LEU A 23 1.98 5.60 -1.53
C LEU A 23 0.47 5.77 -1.71
N CYS A 24 0.07 6.99 -2.00
CA CYS A 24 -1.31 7.38 -2.28
C CYS A 24 -1.34 7.99 -3.69
N ILE A 25 -1.43 7.15 -4.72
CA ILE A 25 -1.24 7.54 -6.12
C ILE A 25 -2.25 8.59 -6.54
N ASP A 26 -3.54 8.34 -6.23
CA ASP A 26 -4.61 9.25 -6.59
C ASP A 26 -4.51 10.57 -5.84
N ALA A 27 -4.05 10.58 -4.59
CA ALA A 27 -3.79 11.81 -3.85
C ALA A 27 -2.64 12.63 -4.47
N ASN A 28 -1.54 11.99 -4.85
CA ASN A 28 -0.45 12.66 -5.56
C ASN A 28 -0.92 13.27 -6.89
N LEU A 29 -1.74 12.54 -7.65
CA LEU A 29 -2.34 13.03 -8.88
C LEU A 29 -3.29 14.21 -8.62
N TYR A 30 -4.10 14.14 -7.56
CA TYR A 30 -5.04 15.19 -7.18
C TYR A 30 -4.33 16.48 -6.79
N ILE A 31 -3.27 16.39 -5.96
CA ILE A 31 -2.58 17.56 -5.40
C ILE A 31 -1.54 18.12 -6.37
N GLU A 32 -0.71 17.25 -6.95
CA GLU A 32 0.50 17.64 -7.68
C GLU A 32 0.43 17.34 -9.19
N ASN A 33 -0.60 16.62 -9.63
CA ASN A 33 -0.69 16.08 -11.00
C ASN A 33 0.55 15.26 -11.40
N LYS A 34 1.11 14.54 -10.44
CA LYS A 34 2.31 13.70 -10.60
C LYS A 34 2.14 12.39 -9.88
N VAL A 35 2.78 11.34 -10.36
CA VAL A 35 2.87 10.06 -9.67
C VAL A 35 4.13 10.00 -8.80
N PRO A 36 4.11 9.27 -7.67
CA PRO A 36 5.31 9.07 -6.86
C PRO A 36 6.39 8.28 -7.63
N PRO A 37 7.67 8.44 -7.30
CA PRO A 37 8.78 7.81 -8.03
C PRO A 37 8.95 6.34 -7.64
N ILE A 38 7.97 5.47 -7.99
CA ILE A 38 7.93 4.06 -7.58
C ILE A 38 9.20 3.31 -8.01
N ASP A 39 9.64 3.48 -9.27
CA ASP A 39 10.84 2.80 -9.77
C ASP A 39 12.09 3.14 -8.97
N LEU A 40 12.17 4.40 -8.51
CA LEU A 40 13.27 4.84 -7.68
C LEU A 40 13.21 4.23 -6.27
N LEU A 41 12.02 4.16 -5.67
CA LEU A 41 11.81 3.49 -4.39
C LEU A 41 12.17 2.00 -4.48
N LEU A 42 11.79 1.33 -5.57
CA LEU A 42 12.14 -0.07 -5.81
C LEU A 42 13.65 -0.26 -6.01
N LYS A 43 14.32 0.63 -6.76
CA LYS A 43 15.78 0.64 -6.93
C LYS A 43 16.51 0.66 -5.58
N HIS A 44 15.97 1.39 -4.61
CA HIS A 44 16.53 1.51 -3.26
C HIS A 44 15.93 0.52 -2.25
N HIS A 45 15.26 -0.53 -2.72
CA HIS A 45 14.67 -1.59 -1.89
C HIS A 45 13.76 -1.09 -0.77
N CYS A 46 13.06 0.01 -1.00
CA CYS A 46 12.14 0.58 -0.03
C CYS A 46 10.95 -0.33 0.26
N HIS A 47 10.52 -0.36 1.51
CA HIS A 47 9.27 -1.03 1.89
C HIS A 47 8.08 -0.17 1.50
N ILE A 48 7.30 -0.62 0.53
CA ILE A 48 6.15 0.10 -0.03
C ILE A 48 4.85 -0.51 0.46
N VAL A 49 3.88 0.36 0.76
CA VAL A 49 2.48 0.03 1.02
C VAL A 49 1.58 1.02 0.27
N LEU A 50 0.33 0.64 0.00
CA LEU A 50 -0.66 1.54 -0.58
C LEU A 50 -1.57 2.13 0.51
N GLY A 51 -1.88 3.42 0.36
CA GLY A 51 -2.86 4.16 1.13
C GLY A 51 -3.70 5.05 0.22
N THR A 52 -4.71 5.71 0.76
CA THR A 52 -5.62 6.57 0.00
C THR A 52 -5.48 8.05 0.35
N ASP A 53 -4.76 8.36 1.44
CA ASP A 53 -4.82 9.67 2.08
C ASP A 53 -6.28 10.01 2.50
N SER A 54 -6.68 11.26 2.47
CA SER A 54 -7.96 11.75 2.98
C SER A 54 -8.93 12.19 1.87
N TYR A 55 -10.20 12.38 2.20
CA TYR A 55 -11.18 12.95 1.26
C TYR A 55 -10.87 14.40 0.83
N SER A 56 -10.04 15.11 1.57
CA SER A 56 -9.63 16.47 1.20
C SER A 56 -8.52 16.50 0.15
N SER A 57 -7.86 15.38 -0.07
CA SER A 57 -6.69 15.24 -0.94
C SER A 57 -6.85 14.11 -1.99
N ASN A 58 -8.01 13.49 -2.07
CA ASN A 58 -8.27 12.40 -3.00
C ASN A 58 -9.74 12.45 -3.48
N TRP A 59 -10.01 11.94 -4.68
CA TRP A 59 -11.39 11.82 -5.21
C TRP A 59 -12.21 10.76 -4.47
N GLN A 60 -11.55 9.77 -3.87
CA GLN A 60 -12.19 8.63 -3.21
C GLN A 60 -11.25 7.89 -2.28
N LEU A 61 -11.79 7.24 -1.25
CA LEU A 61 -11.02 6.37 -0.34
C LEU A 61 -11.20 4.90 -0.75
N SER A 62 -10.47 4.46 -1.77
CA SER A 62 -10.57 3.11 -2.31
C SER A 62 -9.21 2.53 -2.68
N ILE A 63 -8.73 1.57 -1.90
CA ILE A 63 -7.49 0.84 -2.22
C ILE A 63 -7.60 0.12 -3.58
N ALA A 64 -8.79 -0.35 -3.97
CA ALA A 64 -8.98 -0.95 -5.29
C ALA A 64 -8.71 0.05 -6.43
N LYS A 65 -9.04 1.32 -6.23
CA LYS A 65 -8.73 2.40 -7.19
C LYS A 65 -7.25 2.78 -7.18
N GLU A 66 -6.61 2.79 -6.02
CA GLU A 66 -5.15 2.96 -5.94
C GLU A 66 -4.42 1.84 -6.72
N ILE A 67 -4.85 0.58 -6.59
CA ILE A 67 -4.33 -0.55 -7.37
C ILE A 67 -4.50 -0.28 -8.88
N GLU A 68 -5.68 0.17 -9.31
CA GLU A 68 -5.95 0.50 -10.72
C GLU A 68 -5.03 1.63 -11.21
N SER A 69 -4.83 2.65 -10.39
CA SER A 69 -3.94 3.78 -10.72
C SER A 69 -2.48 3.35 -10.82
N VAL A 70 -2.00 2.46 -9.95
CA VAL A 70 -0.65 1.88 -10.08
C VAL A 70 -0.54 1.11 -11.39
N ARG A 71 -1.48 0.21 -11.72
CA ARG A 71 -1.49 -0.56 -12.97
C ARG A 71 -1.43 0.34 -14.21
N ARG A 72 -2.18 1.42 -14.19
CA ARG A 72 -2.26 2.37 -15.31
C ARG A 72 -0.97 3.12 -15.54
N HIS A 73 -0.32 3.60 -14.48
CA HIS A 73 0.86 4.45 -14.58
C HIS A 73 2.17 3.66 -14.57
N PHE A 74 2.16 2.43 -14.06
CA PHE A 74 3.32 1.54 -13.95
C PHE A 74 2.99 0.13 -14.47
N PRO A 75 2.63 -0.01 -15.77
CA PRO A 75 2.18 -1.29 -16.34
C PRO A 75 3.26 -2.38 -16.38
N HIS A 76 4.51 -2.03 -16.13
CA HIS A 76 5.64 -2.96 -16.05
C HIS A 76 5.75 -3.68 -14.71
N LEU A 77 5.03 -3.21 -13.67
CA LEU A 77 5.10 -3.81 -12.35
C LEU A 77 4.31 -5.13 -12.30
N PRO A 78 4.85 -6.17 -11.64
CA PRO A 78 4.13 -7.41 -11.44
C PRO A 78 2.86 -7.19 -10.61
N GLU A 79 1.76 -7.79 -11.05
CA GLU A 79 0.46 -7.71 -10.36
C GLU A 79 0.54 -8.16 -8.90
N GLU A 80 1.27 -9.24 -8.65
CA GLU A 80 1.47 -9.78 -7.31
C GLU A 80 2.11 -8.76 -6.37
N MET A 81 3.08 -7.98 -6.85
CA MET A 81 3.75 -6.93 -6.07
C MET A 81 2.75 -5.84 -5.67
N ILE A 82 1.91 -5.39 -6.59
CA ILE A 82 0.90 -4.36 -6.33
C ILE A 82 -0.11 -4.84 -5.28
N LEU A 83 -0.57 -6.09 -5.42
CA LEU A 83 -1.48 -6.72 -4.46
C LEU A 83 -0.84 -6.90 -3.07
N GLN A 84 0.44 -7.23 -3.00
CA GLN A 84 1.17 -7.30 -1.73
C GLN A 84 1.21 -5.94 -1.03
N TRP A 85 1.47 -4.85 -1.75
CA TRP A 85 1.46 -3.50 -1.18
C TRP A 85 0.11 -3.12 -0.59
N ALA A 86 -0.97 -3.55 -1.24
CA ALA A 86 -2.34 -3.29 -0.82
C ALA A 86 -2.84 -4.21 0.32
N THR A 87 -2.12 -5.26 0.66
CA THR A 87 -2.56 -6.30 1.62
C THR A 87 -1.50 -6.63 2.67
N SER A 88 -0.65 -7.61 2.41
CA SER A 88 0.30 -8.14 3.39
C SER A 88 1.36 -7.11 3.81
N SER A 89 1.84 -6.27 2.90
CA SER A 89 2.79 -5.21 3.24
C SER A 89 2.17 -4.19 4.19
N GLY A 90 0.93 -3.76 3.93
CA GLY A 90 0.17 -2.86 4.81
C GLY A 90 -0.09 -3.47 6.18
N ALA A 91 -0.53 -4.72 6.23
CA ALA A 91 -0.75 -5.45 7.48
C ALA A 91 0.54 -5.54 8.32
N ASN A 92 1.68 -5.83 7.68
CA ASN A 92 2.98 -5.89 8.35
C ASN A 92 3.43 -4.52 8.85
N ALA A 93 3.23 -3.46 8.08
CA ALA A 93 3.56 -2.09 8.49
C ALA A 93 2.79 -1.66 9.74
N LEU A 94 1.53 -2.05 9.83
CA LEU A 94 0.64 -1.80 10.97
C LEU A 94 0.83 -2.82 12.12
N LYS A 95 1.78 -3.75 12.02
CA LYS A 95 2.03 -4.83 12.99
C LYS A 95 0.87 -5.83 13.14
N TRP A 96 -0.02 -5.90 12.17
CA TRP A 96 -1.15 -6.84 12.10
C TRP A 96 -0.89 -8.07 11.22
N GLY A 97 0.33 -8.23 10.73
CA GLY A 97 0.70 -9.31 9.82
C GLY A 97 0.54 -10.72 10.37
N LYS A 98 0.38 -10.89 11.71
CA LYS A 98 0.06 -12.18 12.34
C LYS A 98 -1.40 -12.60 12.12
N ASP A 99 -2.30 -11.62 11.94
CA ASP A 99 -3.75 -11.85 11.90
C ASP A 99 -4.36 -11.56 10.53
N LEU A 100 -3.76 -10.60 9.79
CA LEU A 100 -4.30 -10.03 8.56
C LEU A 100 -3.30 -10.08 7.40
N GLY A 101 -3.76 -9.71 6.21
CA GLY A 101 -2.94 -9.44 5.03
C GLY A 101 -2.63 -10.65 4.14
N SER A 102 -2.93 -11.88 4.58
CA SER A 102 -2.74 -13.10 3.77
C SER A 102 -3.68 -14.21 4.24
N PHE A 103 -3.89 -15.23 3.38
CA PHE A 103 -4.75 -16.39 3.67
C PHE A 103 -4.00 -17.56 4.33
N GLU A 104 -2.98 -17.27 5.11
CA GLU A 104 -2.26 -18.29 5.84
C GLU A 104 -3.10 -18.90 6.97
N LYS A 105 -2.82 -20.19 7.30
CA LYS A 105 -3.52 -20.89 8.36
C LYS A 105 -3.39 -20.14 9.70
N GLY A 106 -4.53 -19.90 10.34
CA GLY A 106 -4.61 -19.18 11.62
C GLY A 106 -4.91 -17.69 11.51
N LYS A 107 -4.80 -17.10 10.32
CA LYS A 107 -5.16 -15.70 10.07
C LYS A 107 -6.65 -15.56 9.75
N LYS A 108 -7.19 -14.36 9.99
CA LYS A 108 -8.59 -14.00 9.70
C LYS A 108 -8.64 -12.67 8.92
N PRO A 109 -8.09 -12.63 7.69
CA PRO A 109 -7.90 -11.38 6.97
C PRO A 109 -9.19 -10.74 6.45
N GLY A 110 -10.32 -11.49 6.45
CA GLY A 110 -11.49 -11.15 5.66
C GLY A 110 -11.28 -11.50 4.19
N LEU A 111 -12.31 -11.31 3.38
CA LEU A 111 -12.28 -11.61 1.95
C LEU A 111 -12.87 -10.45 1.16
N ALA A 112 -12.09 -9.90 0.24
CA ALA A 112 -12.51 -8.89 -0.69
C ALA A 112 -12.29 -9.38 -2.13
N LEU A 113 -13.30 -9.19 -2.97
CA LEU A 113 -13.22 -9.44 -4.40
C LEU A 113 -12.88 -8.15 -5.12
N LEU A 114 -11.81 -8.14 -5.89
CA LEU A 114 -11.49 -7.06 -6.84
C LEU A 114 -12.16 -7.35 -8.17
N LEU A 115 -12.90 -6.38 -8.69
CA LEU A 115 -13.57 -6.46 -9.97
C LEU A 115 -12.69 -5.84 -11.07
N PRO A 116 -12.84 -6.27 -12.34
CA PRO A 116 -12.04 -5.73 -13.46
C PRO A 116 -12.21 -4.21 -13.67
N ASP A 117 -13.31 -3.64 -13.21
CA ASP A 117 -13.60 -2.20 -13.31
C ASP A 117 -13.03 -1.37 -12.15
N GLY A 118 -12.13 -1.94 -11.34
CA GLY A 118 -11.51 -1.28 -10.20
C GLY A 118 -12.41 -1.10 -8.99
N ARG A 119 -13.62 -1.71 -8.98
CA ARG A 119 -14.45 -1.79 -7.78
C ARG A 119 -14.02 -2.95 -6.91
N SER A 120 -14.35 -2.88 -5.62
CA SER A 120 -14.18 -4.00 -4.71
C SER A 120 -15.49 -4.32 -4.01
N ARG A 121 -15.68 -5.61 -3.68
CA ARG A 121 -16.80 -6.10 -2.90
C ARG A 121 -16.28 -6.91 -1.73
N ILE A 122 -16.67 -6.54 -0.51
CA ILE A 122 -16.38 -7.33 0.67
C ILE A 122 -17.31 -8.54 0.66
N LEU A 123 -16.73 -9.75 0.67
CA LEU A 123 -17.46 -11.02 0.72
C LEU A 123 -17.57 -11.53 2.14
N ASP A 124 -16.51 -11.33 2.95
CA ASP A 124 -16.50 -11.63 4.37
C ASP A 124 -15.65 -10.59 5.10
N GLN A 125 -16.07 -10.20 6.28
CA GLN A 125 -15.31 -9.24 7.10
C GLN A 125 -14.41 -10.02 8.07
N ALA A 126 -13.19 -9.53 8.26
CA ALA A 126 -12.34 -10.00 9.33
C ALA A 126 -13.08 -9.86 10.66
N SER A 127 -13.21 -10.93 11.42
CA SER A 127 -13.79 -10.86 12.75
C SER A 127 -12.85 -10.07 13.67
N ARG A 128 -13.13 -8.78 13.81
CA ARG A 128 -12.40 -7.88 14.69
C ARG A 128 -12.94 -8.04 16.10
N SER A 129 -12.31 -8.82 16.93
CA SER A 129 -12.37 -8.60 18.38
C SER A 129 -11.28 -7.56 18.70
N PHE A 130 -11.62 -6.29 18.69
CA PHE A 130 -10.83 -5.30 19.44
C PHE A 130 -11.14 -5.58 20.91
N THR A 131 -10.30 -6.34 21.58
CA THR A 131 -10.24 -6.28 23.04
C THR A 131 -9.58 -4.95 23.37
N GLU A 132 -10.34 -4.07 24.01
CA GLU A 132 -9.88 -2.84 24.64
C GLU A 132 -8.69 -3.08 25.58
#